data_54b2702f481d3cfe467155453e51e262
#
_entry.id   54b2702f481d3cfe467155453e51e262
#
_cell.length_a   1.000
_cell.length_b   1.000
_cell.length_c   1.000
_cell.angle_alpha   90.00
_cell.angle_beta   90.00
_cell.angle_gamma   90.00
#
_symmetry.space_group_name_H-M   'P 1'
#
loop_
_entity.id
_entity.type
_entity.pdbx_description
1 polymer ?
#
loop_
_entity_poly.entity_id
_entity_poly.type
_entity_poly.pdbx_seq_one_letter_code
_entity_poly.pdbx_strand_id
1 'polypeptide(L)'
;MLKQRKETPKSSDLPIYLFKQGNNQEAYRYFGAHLCEQNGEAGVVFRVWAPHAKAVSIVGDFNSWTPGEHPMEMVTDGIWERFVPGIKQFDVYKYCITTPADELVYKADPYAFHTETRPSNGSKVYDIEGYEWGDAAWIKDEQKRDVINSPMSIYELQ
;
A
#
# COMPACT_ATOMS: atom_id res chain seq x y z
N MET A 1 18.21 7.59 17.24
CA MET A 1 18.72 8.11 15.96
C MET A 1 17.56 7.98 14.97
N LEU A 2 16.85 9.06 14.70
CA LEU A 2 15.75 9.10 13.74
C LEU A 2 16.35 8.93 12.34
N LYS A 3 16.09 7.78 11.69
CA LYS A 3 16.41 7.60 10.27
C LYS A 3 15.59 8.61 9.48
N GLN A 4 16.28 9.47 8.71
CA GLN A 4 15.64 10.36 7.74
C GLN A 4 14.78 9.51 6.80
N ARG A 5 13.46 9.68 6.90
CA ARG A 5 12.54 9.13 5.89
C ARG A 5 12.87 9.84 4.57
N LYS A 6 13.18 9.06 3.56
CA LYS A 6 13.43 9.58 2.22
C LYS A 6 12.17 10.28 1.71
N GLU A 7 12.32 11.52 1.26
CA GLU A 7 11.27 12.19 0.48
C GLU A 7 10.84 11.28 -0.67
N THR A 8 9.56 10.98 -0.73
CA THR A 8 9.02 10.23 -1.88
C THR A 8 9.00 11.17 -3.07
N PRO A 9 9.76 10.92 -4.15
CA PRO A 9 9.74 11.79 -5.32
C PRO A 9 8.31 11.86 -5.87
N LYS A 10 7.83 13.05 -6.21
CA LYS A 10 6.64 13.22 -7.06
C LYS A 10 6.85 12.34 -8.28
N SER A 11 5.95 11.39 -8.50
CA SER A 11 5.92 10.36 -9.53
C SER A 11 7.21 10.21 -10.36
N SER A 12 8.10 9.29 -9.97
CA SER A 12 9.11 8.85 -10.92
C SER A 12 8.36 8.10 -12.04
N ASP A 13 8.54 8.46 -13.30
CA ASP A 13 7.84 7.84 -14.45
C ASP A 13 8.09 6.33 -14.57
N LEU A 14 9.19 5.84 -13.99
CA LEU A 14 9.59 4.44 -14.10
C LEU A 14 8.63 3.43 -13.47
N PRO A 15 8.13 3.57 -12.23
CA PRO A 15 7.15 2.62 -11.67
C PRO A 15 5.86 2.57 -12.48
N ILE A 16 5.40 3.72 -12.98
CA ILE A 16 4.20 3.82 -13.81
C ILE A 16 4.43 3.13 -15.15
N TYR A 17 5.57 3.41 -15.80
CA TYR A 17 5.94 2.78 -17.06
C TYR A 17 5.99 1.26 -16.93
N LEU A 18 6.70 0.72 -15.93
CA LEU A 18 6.79 -0.71 -15.68
C LEU A 18 5.43 -1.33 -15.36
N PHE A 19 4.58 -0.63 -14.61
CA PHE A 19 3.22 -1.09 -14.31
C PHE A 19 2.38 -1.22 -15.59
N LYS A 20 2.41 -0.22 -16.46
CA LYS A 20 1.70 -0.24 -17.75
C LYS A 20 2.18 -1.35 -18.67
N GLN A 21 3.44 -1.76 -18.57
CA GLN A 21 4.02 -2.87 -19.34
C GLN A 21 3.73 -4.25 -18.69
N GLY A 22 3.12 -4.30 -17.50
CA GLY A 22 2.92 -5.53 -16.74
C GLY A 22 4.20 -6.11 -16.13
N ASN A 23 5.26 -5.32 -16.05
CA ASN A 23 6.60 -5.74 -15.61
C ASN A 23 6.99 -5.19 -14.23
N ASN A 24 6.11 -4.46 -13.55
CA ASN A 24 6.39 -3.95 -12.21
C ASN A 24 6.09 -5.00 -11.14
N GLN A 25 7.08 -5.82 -10.80
CA GLN A 25 6.96 -6.85 -9.75
C GLN A 25 6.88 -6.24 -8.34
N GLU A 26 7.28 -4.98 -8.17
CA GLU A 26 7.24 -4.24 -6.91
C GLU A 26 6.19 -3.11 -6.94
N ALA A 27 5.08 -3.32 -7.64
CA ALA A 27 4.02 -2.33 -7.78
C ALA A 27 3.48 -1.84 -6.42
N TYR A 28 3.52 -2.69 -5.40
CA TYR A 28 3.16 -2.38 -4.02
C TYR A 28 4.03 -1.29 -3.37
N ARG A 29 5.22 -1.02 -3.87
CA ARG A 29 6.07 0.09 -3.41
C ARG A 29 5.62 1.44 -3.93
N TYR A 30 4.82 1.43 -4.99
CA TYR A 30 4.28 2.64 -5.60
C TYR A 30 2.80 2.84 -5.28
N PHE A 31 1.97 1.82 -5.52
CA PHE A 31 0.54 1.82 -5.22
C PHE A 31 0.27 1.53 -3.75
N GLY A 32 -0.91 1.95 -3.27
CA GLY A 32 -1.31 1.79 -1.89
C GLY A 32 -1.16 3.06 -1.06
N ALA A 33 -1.09 2.89 0.24
CA ALA A 33 -0.93 3.96 1.23
C ALA A 33 0.46 3.92 1.84
N HIS A 34 1.26 4.96 1.63
CA HIS A 34 2.64 5.04 2.09
C HIS A 34 2.85 6.23 3.02
N LEU A 35 3.35 5.96 4.23
CA LEU A 35 3.74 6.99 5.19
C LEU A 35 4.92 7.79 4.62
N CYS A 36 4.78 9.10 4.55
CA CYS A 36 5.82 10.00 4.07
C CYS A 36 5.69 11.38 4.68
N GLU A 37 6.66 12.24 4.40
CA GLU A 37 6.63 13.65 4.73
C GLU A 37 6.63 14.47 3.43
N GLN A 38 5.70 15.42 3.30
CA GLN A 38 5.67 16.37 2.19
C GLN A 38 5.55 17.80 2.74
N ASN A 39 6.40 18.69 2.25
CA ASN A 39 6.45 20.09 2.67
C ASN A 39 6.58 20.30 4.19
N GLY A 40 7.26 19.39 4.90
CA GLY A 40 7.44 19.44 6.36
C GLY A 40 6.26 18.87 7.16
N GLU A 41 5.24 18.34 6.52
CA GLU A 41 4.09 17.69 7.16
C GLU A 41 4.15 16.18 6.99
N ALA A 42 4.05 15.46 8.12
CA ALA A 42 3.93 14.00 8.10
C ALA A 42 2.50 13.59 7.72
N GLY A 43 2.39 12.57 6.89
CA GLY A 43 1.11 12.08 6.41
C GLY A 43 1.25 10.82 5.57
N VAL A 44 0.30 10.61 4.68
CA VAL A 44 0.23 9.44 3.81
C VAL A 44 0.00 9.87 2.37
N VAL A 45 0.78 9.34 1.46
CA VAL A 45 0.46 9.40 0.03
C VAL A 45 -0.32 8.14 -0.36
N PHE A 46 -1.48 8.34 -0.97
CA PHE A 46 -2.34 7.29 -1.50
C PHE A 46 -2.22 7.27 -3.02
N ARG A 47 -2.08 6.06 -3.59
CA ARG A 47 -2.06 5.85 -5.03
C ARG A 47 -2.89 4.64 -5.40
N VAL A 48 -3.78 4.81 -6.38
CA VAL A 48 -4.63 3.73 -6.87
C VAL A 48 -4.77 3.81 -8.40
N TRP A 49 -4.86 2.64 -9.02
CA TRP A 49 -5.22 2.52 -10.43
C TRP A 49 -6.71 2.27 -10.57
N ALA A 50 -7.42 3.25 -11.12
CA ALA A 50 -8.86 3.21 -11.38
C ALA A 50 -9.16 3.87 -12.74
N PRO A 51 -8.86 3.18 -13.87
CA PRO A 51 -8.86 3.78 -15.20
C PRO A 51 -10.27 4.18 -15.71
N HIS A 52 -11.31 3.58 -15.16
CA HIS A 52 -12.70 3.87 -15.54
C HIS A 52 -13.43 4.77 -14.54
N ALA A 53 -12.72 5.25 -13.50
CA ALA A 53 -13.33 6.15 -12.54
C ALA A 53 -13.51 7.56 -13.12
N LYS A 54 -14.66 8.17 -12.86
CA LYS A 54 -14.90 9.60 -13.15
C LYS A 54 -14.20 10.48 -12.12
N ALA A 55 -14.18 10.05 -10.85
CA ALA A 55 -13.46 10.66 -9.76
C ALA A 55 -13.12 9.60 -8.69
N VAL A 56 -12.08 9.86 -7.90
CA VAL A 56 -11.71 9.05 -6.75
C VAL A 56 -11.47 9.97 -5.56
N SER A 57 -11.92 9.57 -4.39
CA SER A 57 -11.59 10.22 -3.13
C SER A 57 -11.23 9.19 -2.06
N ILE A 58 -10.54 9.64 -1.01
CA ILE A 58 -10.18 8.81 0.12
C ILE A 58 -11.18 9.08 1.24
N VAL A 59 -11.70 8.01 1.85
CA VAL A 59 -12.60 8.09 2.99
C VAL A 59 -12.07 7.22 4.13
N GLY A 60 -12.27 7.64 5.36
CA GLY A 60 -11.82 6.94 6.55
C GLY A 60 -12.28 7.62 7.82
N ASP A 61 -11.82 7.13 8.98
CA ASP A 61 -12.20 7.71 10.26
C ASP A 61 -11.74 9.19 10.39
N PHE A 62 -10.63 9.54 9.73
CA PHE A 62 -10.05 10.89 9.73
C PHE A 62 -10.92 11.96 9.03
N ASN A 63 -11.91 11.57 8.23
CA ASN A 63 -12.86 12.49 7.58
C ASN A 63 -14.32 12.02 7.75
N SER A 64 -14.60 11.26 8.80
CA SER A 64 -15.94 10.72 9.09
C SER A 64 -16.57 10.02 7.88
N TRP A 65 -15.76 9.36 7.08
CA TRP A 65 -16.16 8.63 5.86
C TRP A 65 -16.87 9.50 4.82
N THR A 66 -16.57 10.81 4.77
CA THR A 66 -17.23 11.79 3.89
C THR A 66 -16.65 11.72 2.47
N PRO A 67 -17.46 11.33 1.45
CA PRO A 67 -17.00 11.33 0.06
C PRO A 67 -16.61 12.73 -0.43
N GLY A 68 -15.53 12.81 -1.23
CA GLY A 68 -15.09 14.04 -1.85
C GLY A 68 -14.35 15.03 -0.96
N GLU A 69 -14.21 14.79 0.34
CA GLU A 69 -13.43 15.66 1.22
C GLU A 69 -11.91 15.59 0.94
N HIS A 70 -11.42 14.40 0.59
CA HIS A 70 -10.05 14.18 0.13
C HIS A 70 -10.04 13.67 -1.32
N PRO A 71 -10.31 14.56 -2.31
CA PRO A 71 -10.32 14.17 -3.72
C PRO A 71 -8.91 13.84 -4.18
N MET A 72 -8.76 12.79 -4.97
CA MET A 72 -7.50 12.41 -5.60
C MET A 72 -7.37 13.08 -6.97
N GLU A 73 -6.14 13.35 -7.36
CA GLU A 73 -5.80 13.90 -8.68
C GLU A 73 -5.37 12.76 -9.61
N MET A 74 -5.84 12.79 -10.86
CA MET A 74 -5.37 11.85 -11.86
C MET A 74 -3.99 12.31 -12.36
N VAL A 75 -2.95 11.58 -12.01
CA VAL A 75 -1.57 11.90 -12.40
C VAL A 75 -1.25 11.40 -13.81
N THR A 76 -1.83 10.28 -14.23
CA THR A 76 -1.75 9.74 -15.59
C THR A 76 -2.72 8.57 -15.77
N ASP A 77 -3.30 8.40 -16.96
CA ASP A 77 -4.07 7.23 -17.46
C ASP A 77 -4.70 6.31 -16.41
N GLY A 78 -5.58 6.88 -15.59
CA GLY A 78 -6.31 6.14 -14.57
C GLY A 78 -5.53 5.88 -13.28
N ILE A 79 -4.33 6.43 -13.10
CA ILE A 79 -3.62 6.44 -11.84
C ILE A 79 -3.95 7.73 -11.08
N TRP A 80 -4.45 7.56 -9.87
CA TRP A 80 -4.88 8.62 -8.99
C TRP A 80 -3.95 8.71 -7.79
N GLU A 81 -3.62 9.94 -7.38
CA GLU A 81 -2.73 10.22 -6.26
C GLU A 81 -3.29 11.31 -5.35
N ARG A 82 -3.07 11.18 -4.05
CA ARG A 82 -3.32 12.24 -3.07
C ARG A 82 -2.41 12.08 -1.86
N PHE A 83 -1.77 13.14 -1.43
CA PHE A 83 -1.17 13.23 -0.10
C PHE A 83 -2.20 13.78 0.89
N VAL A 84 -2.32 13.14 2.05
CA VAL A 84 -3.19 13.60 3.14
C VAL A 84 -2.34 13.72 4.40
N PRO A 85 -2.17 14.95 4.93
CA PRO A 85 -1.41 15.16 6.16
C PRO A 85 -2.16 14.62 7.39
N GLY A 86 -1.40 14.33 8.46
CA GLY A 86 -1.95 13.94 9.75
C GLY A 86 -2.42 12.51 9.88
N ILE A 87 -2.55 11.77 8.78
CA ILE A 87 -2.88 10.33 8.79
C ILE A 87 -1.70 9.53 9.34
N LYS A 88 -2.01 8.51 10.13
CA LYS A 88 -1.04 7.69 10.88
C LYS A 88 -1.17 6.21 10.56
N GLN A 89 -0.20 5.45 11.01
CA GLN A 89 -0.27 3.99 11.00
C GLN A 89 -1.51 3.50 11.75
N PHE A 90 -2.19 2.51 11.17
CA PHE A 90 -3.45 1.89 11.57
C PHE A 90 -4.73 2.70 11.31
N ASP A 91 -4.63 3.93 10.79
CA ASP A 91 -5.84 4.63 10.34
C ASP A 91 -6.53 3.83 9.24
N VAL A 92 -7.86 3.69 9.39
CA VAL A 92 -8.70 2.91 8.46
C VAL A 92 -9.14 3.78 7.31
N TYR A 93 -9.09 3.23 6.09
CA TYR A 93 -9.51 3.95 4.89
C TYR A 93 -10.10 3.03 3.83
N LYS A 94 -10.80 3.63 2.86
CA LYS A 94 -11.21 3.06 1.58
C LYS A 94 -11.08 4.10 0.48
N TYR A 95 -11.09 3.64 -0.75
CA TYR A 95 -11.31 4.50 -1.90
C TYR A 95 -12.82 4.60 -2.17
N CYS A 96 -13.34 5.83 -2.26
CA CYS A 96 -14.66 6.13 -2.77
C CYS A 96 -14.53 6.52 -4.23
N ILE A 97 -15.03 5.65 -5.11
CA ILE A 97 -14.92 5.78 -6.57
C ILE A 97 -16.26 6.26 -7.11
N THR A 98 -16.25 7.35 -7.86
CA THR A 98 -17.39 7.78 -8.65
C THR A 98 -17.32 7.09 -10.01
N THR A 99 -18.30 6.26 -10.32
CA THR A 99 -18.38 5.56 -11.60
C THR A 99 -18.80 6.50 -12.74
N PRO A 100 -18.68 6.10 -14.02
CA PRO A 100 -19.22 6.88 -15.15
C PRO A 100 -20.72 7.14 -15.08
N ALA A 101 -21.46 6.30 -14.32
CA ALA A 101 -22.91 6.46 -14.09
C ALA A 101 -23.22 7.34 -12.85
N ASP A 102 -22.23 8.04 -12.31
CA ASP A 102 -22.33 8.88 -11.10
C ASP A 102 -22.69 8.11 -9.81
N GLU A 103 -22.48 6.80 -9.78
CA GLU A 103 -22.66 5.99 -8.59
C GLU A 103 -21.39 6.01 -7.73
N LEU A 104 -21.58 6.03 -6.40
CA LEU A 104 -20.47 5.93 -5.44
C LEU A 104 -20.23 4.48 -5.03
N VAL A 105 -19.01 4.00 -5.23
CA VAL A 105 -18.59 2.64 -4.87
C VAL A 105 -17.39 2.71 -3.93
N TYR A 106 -17.52 2.05 -2.77
CA TYR A 106 -16.45 1.98 -1.78
C TYR A 106 -15.63 0.71 -1.97
N LYS A 107 -14.33 0.85 -2.17
CA LYS A 107 -13.40 -0.25 -2.40
C LYS A 107 -12.26 -0.23 -1.40
N ALA A 108 -11.90 -1.42 -0.91
CA ALA A 108 -10.64 -1.61 -0.21
C ALA A 108 -9.47 -1.39 -1.18
N ASP A 109 -8.33 -1.02 -0.64
CA ASP A 109 -7.10 -0.87 -1.40
C ASP A 109 -6.54 -2.25 -1.79
N PRO A 110 -6.35 -2.52 -3.10
CA PRO A 110 -5.77 -3.80 -3.54
C PRO A 110 -4.29 -3.96 -3.15
N TYR A 111 -3.61 -2.87 -2.79
CA TYR A 111 -2.22 -2.86 -2.35
C TYR A 111 -2.06 -2.60 -0.85
N ALA A 112 -3.14 -2.74 -0.05
CA ALA A 112 -3.06 -2.57 1.38
C ALA A 112 -2.18 -3.64 2.03
N PHE A 113 -1.23 -3.22 2.85
CA PHE A 113 -0.39 -4.13 3.65
C PHE A 113 -1.12 -4.68 4.88
N HIS A 114 -2.19 -3.99 5.31
CA HIS A 114 -2.99 -4.39 6.46
C HIS A 114 -4.47 -4.09 6.21
N THR A 115 -5.35 -4.92 6.77
CA THR A 115 -6.80 -4.78 6.65
C THR A 115 -7.48 -4.91 8.01
N GLU A 116 -8.74 -4.50 8.07
CA GLU A 116 -9.57 -4.79 9.23
C GLU A 116 -9.87 -6.29 9.35
N THR A 117 -10.22 -6.70 10.57
CA THR A 117 -10.73 -8.05 10.83
C THR A 117 -12.19 -8.14 10.41
N ARG A 118 -12.58 -9.27 9.82
CA ARG A 118 -13.97 -9.54 9.45
C ARG A 118 -14.92 -9.35 10.64
N PRO A 119 -16.12 -8.81 10.43
CA PRO A 119 -16.83 -8.56 9.15
C PRO A 119 -16.44 -7.26 8.45
N SER A 120 -15.67 -6.39 9.08
CA SER A 120 -15.16 -5.16 8.44
C SER A 120 -14.23 -5.50 7.27
N ASN A 121 -14.05 -4.54 6.35
CA ASN A 121 -13.25 -4.73 5.14
C ASN A 121 -12.51 -3.44 4.70
N GLY A 122 -12.23 -2.55 5.63
CA GLY A 122 -11.38 -1.39 5.39
C GLY A 122 -9.90 -1.78 5.26
N SER A 123 -9.17 -1.00 4.52
CA SER A 123 -7.71 -1.05 4.48
C SER A 123 -7.15 -0.23 5.63
N LYS A 124 -5.98 -0.59 6.14
CA LYS A 124 -5.28 0.16 7.18
C LYS A 124 -3.94 0.62 6.65
N VAL A 125 -3.60 1.86 6.97
CA VAL A 125 -2.26 2.38 6.73
C VAL A 125 -1.27 1.56 7.56
N TYR A 126 -0.25 1.00 6.91
CA TYR A 126 0.74 0.18 7.59
C TYR A 126 2.11 0.32 6.93
N ASP A 127 3.15 0.38 7.76
CA ASP A 127 4.53 0.40 7.31
C ASP A 127 5.13 -1.01 7.48
N ILE A 128 5.57 -1.60 6.38
CA ILE A 128 6.22 -2.91 6.36
C ILE A 128 7.75 -2.80 6.51
N GLU A 129 8.29 -1.59 6.52
CA GLU A 129 9.73 -1.37 6.67
C GLU A 129 10.16 -1.42 8.15
N GLY A 130 11.41 -1.72 8.37
CA GLY A 130 12.02 -1.65 9.70
C GLY A 130 11.94 -2.93 10.52
N TYR A 131 11.39 -4.03 9.99
CA TYR A 131 11.51 -5.33 10.62
C TYR A 131 12.94 -5.87 10.47
N GLU A 132 13.57 -6.18 11.58
CA GLU A 132 14.90 -6.81 11.60
C GLU A 132 14.74 -8.32 11.80
N TRP A 133 15.14 -9.09 10.79
CA TRP A 133 15.10 -10.55 10.84
C TRP A 133 16.17 -11.07 11.81
N GLY A 134 15.75 -11.81 12.84
CA GLY A 134 16.66 -12.44 13.81
C GLY A 134 17.16 -13.83 13.38
N ASP A 135 17.14 -14.14 12.10
CA ASP A 135 17.31 -15.47 11.51
C ASP A 135 18.71 -15.75 10.93
N ALA A 136 19.64 -14.79 11.04
CA ALA A 136 20.99 -14.91 10.45
C ALA A 136 21.73 -16.17 10.90
N ALA A 137 21.54 -16.60 12.15
CA ALA A 137 22.16 -17.83 12.68
C ALA A 137 21.55 -19.08 12.02
N TRP A 138 20.22 -19.08 11.83
CA TRP A 138 19.50 -20.17 11.17
C TRP A 138 19.90 -20.30 9.70
N ILE A 139 19.94 -19.18 8.95
CA ILE A 139 20.36 -19.15 7.54
C ILE A 139 21.79 -19.69 7.40
N LYS A 140 22.70 -19.29 8.30
CA LYS A 140 24.08 -19.78 8.28
C LYS A 140 24.18 -21.28 8.58
N ASP A 141 23.31 -21.81 9.43
CA ASP A 141 23.26 -23.24 9.75
C ASP A 141 22.61 -24.03 8.59
N GLU A 142 21.53 -23.50 8.02
CA GLU A 142 20.86 -24.10 6.86
C GLU A 142 21.79 -24.30 5.67
N GLN A 143 22.63 -23.31 5.35
CA GLN A 143 23.62 -23.40 4.26
C GLN A 143 24.66 -24.53 4.44
N LYS A 144 24.82 -25.03 5.68
CA LYS A 144 25.76 -26.13 5.99
C LYS A 144 25.10 -27.49 6.05
N ARG A 145 23.77 -27.54 6.05
CA ARG A 145 23.01 -28.80 6.18
C ARG A 145 23.12 -29.62 4.90
N ASP A 146 23.46 -30.89 5.09
CA ASP A 146 23.31 -31.88 4.04
C ASP A 146 21.86 -32.37 3.97
N VAL A 147 21.03 -31.67 3.20
CA VAL A 147 19.58 -31.94 3.09
C VAL A 147 19.30 -33.32 2.51
N ILE A 148 20.20 -33.84 1.67
CA ILE A 148 20.03 -35.13 0.98
C ILE A 148 20.24 -36.30 1.93
N ASN A 149 21.22 -36.22 2.83
CA ASN A 149 21.60 -37.30 3.73
C ASN A 149 21.07 -37.11 5.17
N SER A 150 20.24 -36.09 5.40
CA SER A 150 19.64 -35.80 6.71
C SER A 150 18.22 -36.38 6.82
N PRO A 151 17.77 -36.75 8.03
CA PRO A 151 16.39 -37.15 8.27
C PRO A 151 15.43 -36.03 7.86
N MET A 152 14.36 -36.38 7.17
CA MET A 152 13.32 -35.45 6.70
C MET A 152 11.97 -35.80 7.35
N SER A 153 11.29 -34.79 7.88
CA SER A 153 9.88 -34.90 8.27
C SER A 153 9.04 -34.07 7.31
N ILE A 154 8.03 -34.71 6.71
CA ILE A 154 7.08 -34.05 5.82
C ILE A 154 5.76 -33.93 6.57
N TYR A 155 5.22 -32.71 6.66
CA TYR A 155 3.93 -32.44 7.25
C TYR A 155 3.05 -31.73 6.23
N GLU A 156 1.92 -32.35 5.87
CA GLU A 156 0.95 -31.79 4.93
C GLU A 156 -0.26 -31.25 5.68
N LEU A 157 -0.60 -29.99 5.41
CA LEU A 157 -1.77 -29.31 5.94
C LEU A 157 -2.76 -29.03 4.80
N GLN A 158 -4.03 -29.38 5.02
CA GLN A 158 -5.15 -28.95 4.18
C GLN A 158 -5.94 -27.84 4.85
#